data_cc74614d7a20d997afe2d73975c7b335
#
_entry.id   cc74614d7a20d997afe2d73975c7b335
#
_cell.length_a   1.000
_cell.length_b   1.000
_cell.length_c   1.000
_cell.angle_alpha   90.00
_cell.angle_beta   90.00
_cell.angle_gamma   90.00
#
_symmetry.space_group_name_H-M   'P 1'
#
loop_
_entity.id
_entity.type
_entity.pdbx_description
1 polymer ?
#
loop_
_entity_poly.entity_id
_entity_poly.type
_entity_poly.pdbx_seq_one_letter_code
_entity_poly.pdbx_strand_id
1 'polypeptide(L)'
;MKYGYSVPRRNGKSEIIIMRALWGLIHGERVLYTAHRTTTSHNAWEKVIERLAKAGYTEKEDFKSTKQFGLERIEWLKDNDEGLINFRTRSSKGGLGEGYDLLVIDEAQEYTADQESALKYVVTDSANPQTLMCGTPPTAVSSGTVFYQYRRDTLSGTNVDSGWAEWSIPEMADAHDPELWYETNPSLGTILTERKIRSELGKDQTDDNIQRLGLWLRYNQKSAISREEWHNYQLNTVPKLSGTPELFFGVKYARYTANVSLAVAVKTSDGKIFVEAIDCRPVREGNGWIISYLRNPHARQVTIDGANGQAVLESDMKDAGVKCKAVLPKVSEVVQASAQFEQSLFADKICHAEQPALEQAVSKRQLLQLSAITISTRQLPTTPQR
;
A
#
# COMPACT_ATOMS: atom_id res chain seq x y z
N MET A 1 -24.38 -6.18 -2.02
CA MET A 1 -23.49 -6.93 -2.94
C MET A 1 -22.23 -6.16 -3.24
N LYS A 2 -21.05 -6.80 -3.23
CA LYS A 2 -19.79 -6.21 -3.71
C LYS A 2 -19.30 -6.97 -4.94
N TYR A 3 -18.81 -6.27 -5.96
CA TYR A 3 -18.25 -6.88 -7.15
C TYR A 3 -16.93 -6.22 -7.53
N GLY A 4 -15.92 -7.02 -7.83
CA GLY A 4 -14.62 -6.54 -8.29
C GLY A 4 -14.22 -7.14 -9.63
N TYR A 5 -13.50 -6.40 -10.45
CA TYR A 5 -12.89 -6.97 -11.64
C TYR A 5 -11.55 -6.33 -11.99
N SER A 6 -10.69 -7.15 -12.58
CA SER A 6 -9.36 -6.75 -13.02
C SER A 6 -9.13 -7.16 -14.47
N VAL A 7 -8.63 -6.23 -15.24
CA VAL A 7 -8.21 -6.47 -16.62
C VAL A 7 -7.02 -5.58 -16.96
N PRO A 8 -6.09 -5.99 -17.83
CA PRO A 8 -4.93 -5.20 -18.22
C PRO A 8 -5.26 -3.79 -18.70
N ARG A 9 -4.26 -2.93 -18.77
CA ARG A 9 -4.44 -1.54 -19.23
C ARG A 9 -5.05 -1.47 -20.63
N ARG A 10 -5.86 -0.41 -20.87
CA ARG A 10 -6.51 -0.10 -22.16
C ARG A 10 -7.57 -1.13 -22.62
N ASN A 11 -8.11 -1.92 -21.72
CA ASN A 11 -9.18 -2.89 -22.01
C ASN A 11 -10.58 -2.41 -21.59
N GLY A 12 -10.82 -1.10 -21.52
CA GLY A 12 -12.18 -0.57 -21.33
C GLY A 12 -12.72 -0.61 -19.89
N LYS A 13 -11.88 -0.81 -18.87
CA LYS A 13 -12.31 -0.88 -17.45
C LYS A 13 -13.28 0.24 -17.06
N SER A 14 -12.86 1.47 -17.26
CA SER A 14 -13.65 2.65 -16.87
C SER A 14 -14.93 2.79 -17.69
N GLU A 15 -14.98 2.26 -18.91
CA GLU A 15 -16.22 2.30 -19.71
C GLU A 15 -17.31 1.42 -19.08
N ILE A 16 -16.97 0.24 -18.57
CA ILE A 16 -17.92 -0.67 -17.93
C ILE A 16 -18.56 0.00 -16.69
N ILE A 17 -17.74 0.60 -15.82
CA ILE A 17 -18.27 1.25 -14.62
C ILE A 17 -19.00 2.55 -14.93
N ILE A 18 -18.61 3.28 -15.99
CA ILE A 18 -19.35 4.45 -16.47
C ILE A 18 -20.72 4.02 -16.97
N MET A 19 -20.82 2.94 -17.74
CA MET A 19 -22.12 2.41 -18.21
C MET A 19 -22.99 1.96 -17.05
N ARG A 20 -22.42 1.31 -16.00
CA ARG A 20 -23.18 0.93 -14.80
C ARG A 20 -23.66 2.17 -14.02
N ALA A 21 -22.82 3.18 -13.88
CA ALA A 21 -23.20 4.44 -13.22
C ALA A 21 -24.29 5.19 -14.00
N LEU A 22 -24.16 5.22 -15.34
CA LEU A 22 -25.17 5.81 -16.24
C LEU A 22 -26.52 5.10 -16.13
N TRP A 23 -26.48 3.76 -16.11
CA TRP A 23 -27.70 2.96 -15.92
C TRP A 23 -28.36 3.33 -14.57
N GLY A 24 -27.60 3.41 -13.49
CA GLY A 24 -28.10 3.83 -12.19
C GLY A 24 -28.72 5.23 -12.23
N LEU A 25 -28.06 6.20 -12.88
CA LEU A 25 -28.55 7.56 -13.04
C LEU A 25 -29.97 7.61 -13.63
N ILE A 26 -30.19 6.92 -14.77
CA ILE A 26 -31.47 6.93 -15.47
C ILE A 26 -32.54 6.07 -14.78
N HIS A 27 -32.19 5.27 -13.79
CA HIS A 27 -33.11 4.45 -12.99
C HIS A 27 -33.23 4.94 -11.54
N GLY A 28 -32.93 6.21 -11.28
CA GLY A 28 -33.14 6.82 -9.99
C GLY A 28 -32.12 6.48 -8.89
N GLU A 29 -31.03 5.77 -9.20
CA GLU A 29 -29.99 5.47 -8.21
C GLU A 29 -29.11 6.67 -7.89
N ARG A 30 -28.71 6.76 -6.65
CA ARG A 30 -27.68 7.69 -6.17
C ARG A 30 -26.32 7.01 -6.24
N VAL A 31 -25.44 7.48 -7.11
CA VAL A 31 -24.12 6.88 -7.38
C VAL A 31 -23.01 7.77 -6.86
N LEU A 32 -22.11 7.22 -6.08
CA LEU A 32 -20.83 7.86 -5.74
C LEU A 32 -19.71 7.24 -6.60
N TYR A 33 -19.27 7.98 -7.62
CA TYR A 33 -18.14 7.60 -8.43
C TYR A 33 -16.83 8.15 -7.84
N THR A 34 -15.88 7.28 -7.52
CA THR A 34 -14.61 7.71 -6.94
C THR A 34 -13.42 7.21 -7.73
N ALA A 35 -12.38 8.06 -7.84
CA ALA A 35 -11.10 7.72 -8.45
C ALA A 35 -9.92 8.14 -7.55
N HIS A 36 -8.72 7.63 -7.84
CA HIS A 36 -7.52 8.01 -7.11
C HIS A 36 -7.11 9.47 -7.38
N ARG A 37 -7.32 9.95 -8.62
CA ARG A 37 -6.96 11.31 -9.05
C ARG A 37 -8.18 12.10 -9.47
N THR A 38 -8.17 13.42 -9.17
CA THR A 38 -9.24 14.34 -9.57
C THR A 38 -9.42 14.38 -11.09
N THR A 39 -8.33 14.30 -11.85
CA THR A 39 -8.39 14.25 -13.32
C THR A 39 -9.11 12.99 -13.83
N THR A 40 -8.98 11.85 -13.16
CA THR A 40 -9.66 10.61 -13.53
C THR A 40 -11.16 10.72 -13.28
N SER A 41 -11.58 11.24 -12.13
CA SER A 41 -13.00 11.46 -11.83
C SER A 41 -13.64 12.51 -12.75
N HIS A 42 -12.91 13.58 -13.04
CA HIS A 42 -13.35 14.61 -14.00
C HIS A 42 -13.55 14.04 -15.42
N ASN A 43 -12.59 13.26 -15.93
CA ASN A 43 -12.72 12.62 -17.25
C ASN A 43 -13.91 11.64 -17.29
N ALA A 44 -14.23 10.96 -16.18
CA ALA A 44 -15.40 10.10 -16.10
C ALA A 44 -16.71 10.92 -16.19
N TRP A 45 -16.77 12.08 -15.52
CA TRP A 45 -17.89 13.01 -15.61
C TRP A 45 -18.09 13.49 -17.06
N GLU A 46 -17.04 13.93 -17.76
CA GLU A 46 -17.14 14.34 -19.16
C GLU A 46 -17.66 13.22 -20.06
N LYS A 47 -17.17 11.99 -19.85
CA LYS A 47 -17.64 10.83 -20.62
C LYS A 47 -19.11 10.50 -20.39
N VAL A 48 -19.62 10.62 -19.15
CA VAL A 48 -21.04 10.39 -18.89
C VAL A 48 -21.88 11.40 -19.66
N ILE A 49 -21.54 12.69 -19.65
CA ILE A 49 -22.22 13.74 -20.42
C ILE A 49 -22.18 13.42 -21.92
N GLU A 50 -21.01 13.05 -22.46
CA GLU A 50 -20.87 12.66 -23.88
C GLU A 50 -21.78 11.48 -24.24
N ARG A 51 -21.90 10.48 -23.35
CA ARG A 51 -22.76 9.31 -23.57
C ARG A 51 -24.23 9.68 -23.53
N LEU A 52 -24.65 10.53 -22.58
CA LEU A 52 -26.02 11.06 -22.51
C LEU A 52 -26.37 11.82 -23.80
N ALA A 53 -25.51 12.72 -24.24
CA ALA A 53 -25.71 13.47 -25.48
C ALA A 53 -25.81 12.56 -26.72
N LYS A 54 -24.93 11.53 -26.83
CA LYS A 54 -25.00 10.53 -27.90
C LYS A 54 -26.26 9.68 -27.87
N ALA A 55 -26.84 9.46 -26.70
CA ALA A 55 -28.10 8.77 -26.52
C ALA A 55 -29.32 9.65 -26.81
N GLY A 56 -29.12 10.93 -27.12
CA GLY A 56 -30.18 11.87 -27.47
C GLY A 56 -30.77 12.66 -26.28
N TYR A 57 -30.15 12.55 -25.10
CA TYR A 57 -30.58 13.32 -23.93
C TYR A 57 -30.01 14.74 -23.95
N THR A 58 -30.80 15.70 -23.54
CA THR A 58 -30.48 17.13 -23.60
C THR A 58 -30.21 17.69 -22.21
N GLU A 59 -29.10 18.40 -22.06
CA GLU A 59 -28.81 19.11 -20.81
C GLU A 59 -29.82 20.18 -20.51
N LYS A 60 -30.24 20.30 -19.25
CA LYS A 60 -31.30 21.16 -18.68
C LYS A 60 -32.73 20.67 -18.91
N GLU A 61 -32.98 19.76 -19.84
CA GLU A 61 -34.27 19.13 -20.07
C GLU A 61 -34.33 17.75 -19.41
N ASP A 62 -33.38 16.85 -19.80
CA ASP A 62 -33.36 15.47 -19.31
C ASP A 62 -32.39 15.29 -18.13
N PHE A 63 -31.32 16.07 -18.06
CA PHE A 63 -30.36 16.06 -16.96
C PHE A 63 -29.71 17.41 -16.73
N LYS A 64 -29.13 17.60 -15.55
CA LYS A 64 -28.36 18.78 -15.17
C LYS A 64 -26.96 18.39 -14.77
N SER A 65 -25.95 19.02 -15.37
CA SER A 65 -24.57 18.84 -14.98
C SER A 65 -24.03 20.04 -14.18
N THR A 66 -23.20 19.76 -13.18
CA THR A 66 -22.47 20.77 -12.41
C THR A 66 -20.99 20.53 -12.60
N LYS A 67 -20.30 21.55 -13.16
CA LYS A 67 -18.85 21.53 -13.38
C LYS A 67 -18.15 22.31 -12.28
N GLN A 68 -17.71 21.60 -11.23
CA GLN A 68 -16.86 22.16 -10.18
C GLN A 68 -15.74 21.16 -9.91
N PHE A 69 -14.51 21.47 -10.36
CA PHE A 69 -13.40 20.54 -10.31
C PHE A 69 -13.21 19.86 -8.95
N GLY A 70 -13.30 18.52 -8.94
CA GLY A 70 -13.29 17.68 -7.74
C GLY A 70 -14.63 17.53 -7.02
N LEU A 71 -15.68 18.24 -7.48
CA LEU A 71 -17.04 18.20 -6.92
C LEU A 71 -18.10 18.10 -8.02
N GLU A 72 -17.73 17.54 -9.17
CA GLU A 72 -18.62 17.36 -10.32
C GLU A 72 -19.82 16.49 -9.95
N ARG A 73 -20.98 16.80 -10.59
CA ARG A 73 -22.25 16.14 -10.32
C ARG A 73 -23.08 16.08 -11.60
N ILE A 74 -23.91 15.05 -11.74
CA ILE A 74 -24.96 14.92 -12.75
C ILE A 74 -26.23 14.49 -12.04
N GLU A 75 -27.32 15.24 -12.28
CA GLU A 75 -28.66 15.01 -11.74
C GLU A 75 -29.58 14.64 -12.90
N TRP A 76 -30.37 13.57 -12.72
CA TRP A 76 -31.42 13.19 -13.67
C TRP A 76 -32.67 13.99 -13.41
N LEU A 77 -33.35 14.50 -14.43
CA LEU A 77 -34.51 15.39 -14.32
C LEU A 77 -35.76 14.78 -14.92
N LYS A 78 -35.63 13.67 -15.66
CA LYS A 78 -36.73 13.06 -16.38
C LYS A 78 -37.47 12.03 -15.53
N ASP A 79 -38.77 11.86 -15.78
CA ASP A 79 -39.62 10.81 -15.22
C ASP A 79 -39.81 10.86 -13.68
N ASN A 80 -39.54 12.01 -13.03
CA ASN A 80 -39.52 12.20 -11.58
C ASN A 80 -38.54 11.25 -10.81
N ASP A 81 -37.62 10.67 -11.50
CA ASP A 81 -36.53 9.87 -10.89
C ASP A 81 -35.43 10.81 -10.33
N GLU A 82 -35.07 10.61 -9.08
CA GLU A 82 -34.05 11.45 -8.40
C GLU A 82 -32.62 10.88 -8.59
N GLY A 83 -32.30 10.35 -9.79
CA GLY A 83 -31.03 9.80 -10.10
C GLY A 83 -29.88 10.82 -10.00
N LEU A 84 -28.77 10.40 -9.44
CA LEU A 84 -27.64 11.27 -9.17
C LEU A 84 -26.32 10.55 -9.32
N ILE A 85 -25.33 11.18 -9.96
CA ILE A 85 -23.93 10.77 -9.87
C ILE A 85 -23.10 11.90 -9.28
N ASN A 86 -22.42 11.65 -8.17
CA ASN A 86 -21.37 12.50 -7.63
C ASN A 86 -20.00 11.93 -8.01
N PHE A 87 -19.12 12.76 -8.57
CA PHE A 87 -17.75 12.38 -8.93
C PHE A 87 -16.80 12.99 -7.91
N ARG A 88 -15.96 12.16 -7.28
CA ARG A 88 -15.08 12.59 -6.19
C ARG A 88 -13.71 11.93 -6.28
N THR A 89 -12.71 12.64 -5.78
CA THR A 89 -11.41 12.05 -5.49
C THR A 89 -11.47 11.37 -4.12
N ARG A 90 -10.94 10.16 -4.01
CA ARG A 90 -10.90 9.45 -2.73
C ARG A 90 -10.00 10.15 -1.73
N SER A 91 -10.53 10.36 -0.53
CA SER A 91 -9.78 10.83 0.63
C SER A 91 -10.19 10.06 1.88
N SER A 92 -9.35 10.05 2.90
CA SER A 92 -9.67 9.46 4.20
C SER A 92 -10.74 10.25 5.00
N LYS A 93 -11.16 11.41 4.49
CA LYS A 93 -12.14 12.31 5.12
C LYS A 93 -13.39 12.56 4.25
N GLY A 94 -13.44 11.98 3.05
CA GLY A 94 -14.53 12.20 2.11
C GLY A 94 -15.64 11.16 2.23
N GLY A 95 -16.88 11.56 1.94
CA GLY A 95 -18.06 10.66 1.87
C GLY A 95 -18.94 10.61 3.14
N LEU A 96 -18.55 11.29 4.19
CA LEU A 96 -19.34 11.33 5.42
C LEU A 96 -20.55 12.26 5.26
N GLY A 97 -21.78 11.71 5.35
CA GLY A 97 -23.02 12.47 5.47
C GLY A 97 -23.99 12.37 4.29
N GLU A 98 -23.67 11.69 3.19
CA GLU A 98 -24.60 11.42 2.10
C GLU A 98 -24.78 9.91 1.89
N GLY A 99 -26.04 9.46 1.65
CA GLY A 99 -26.35 8.05 1.32
C GLY A 99 -26.36 7.84 -0.18
N TYR A 100 -25.87 6.67 -0.63
CA TYR A 100 -25.81 6.25 -2.03
C TYR A 100 -26.25 4.79 -2.18
N ASP A 101 -26.72 4.43 -3.38
CA ASP A 101 -27.08 3.06 -3.73
C ASP A 101 -25.90 2.30 -4.30
N LEU A 102 -25.04 3.00 -5.05
CA LEU A 102 -23.86 2.45 -5.67
C LEU A 102 -22.60 3.24 -5.32
N LEU A 103 -21.60 2.56 -4.77
CA LEU A 103 -20.24 3.07 -4.62
C LEU A 103 -19.35 2.49 -5.74
N VAL A 104 -18.77 3.36 -6.55
CA VAL A 104 -17.81 2.99 -7.61
C VAL A 104 -16.39 3.35 -7.17
N ILE A 105 -15.49 2.38 -7.22
CA ILE A 105 -14.07 2.52 -6.93
C ILE A 105 -13.28 2.26 -8.22
N ASP A 106 -13.01 3.32 -8.98
CA ASP A 106 -12.12 3.25 -10.14
C ASP A 106 -10.66 3.34 -9.70
N GLU A 107 -9.74 2.74 -10.43
CA GLU A 107 -8.33 2.61 -10.04
C GLU A 107 -8.18 1.97 -8.65
N ALA A 108 -8.86 0.83 -8.44
CA ALA A 108 -8.94 0.17 -7.13
C ALA A 108 -7.59 -0.35 -6.62
N GLN A 109 -6.57 -0.51 -7.48
CA GLN A 109 -5.20 -0.83 -7.08
C GLN A 109 -4.57 0.24 -6.17
N GLU A 110 -5.16 1.46 -6.12
CA GLU A 110 -4.73 2.55 -5.24
C GLU A 110 -5.69 2.74 -4.03
N TYR A 111 -6.62 1.81 -3.80
CA TYR A 111 -7.62 1.93 -2.73
C TYR A 111 -7.06 1.43 -1.40
N THR A 112 -6.89 2.37 -0.46
CA THR A 112 -6.27 2.10 0.85
C THR A 112 -7.32 1.77 1.92
N ALA A 113 -6.88 1.11 3.01
CA ALA A 113 -7.75 0.76 4.14
C ALA A 113 -8.37 2.00 4.82
N ASP A 114 -7.64 3.12 4.90
CA ASP A 114 -8.17 4.37 5.47
C ASP A 114 -9.30 4.95 4.61
N GLN A 115 -9.15 4.88 3.28
CA GLN A 115 -10.20 5.30 2.35
C GLN A 115 -11.41 4.36 2.41
N GLU A 116 -11.19 3.05 2.54
CA GLU A 116 -12.27 2.08 2.74
C GLU A 116 -13.04 2.38 4.02
N SER A 117 -12.35 2.64 5.12
CA SER A 117 -12.99 2.99 6.40
C SER A 117 -13.89 4.21 6.30
N ALA A 118 -13.52 5.19 5.46
CA ALA A 118 -14.34 6.40 5.24
C ALA A 118 -15.53 6.17 4.29
N LEU A 119 -15.40 5.24 3.33
CA LEU A 119 -16.37 5.11 2.23
C LEU A 119 -17.31 3.90 2.37
N LYS A 120 -16.95 2.85 3.10
CA LYS A 120 -17.73 1.60 3.15
C LYS A 120 -19.17 1.74 3.65
N TYR A 121 -19.45 2.80 4.40
CA TYR A 121 -20.76 3.02 5.00
C TYR A 121 -21.70 3.90 4.17
N VAL A 122 -21.20 4.53 3.09
CA VAL A 122 -22.02 5.45 2.27
C VAL A 122 -23.19 4.78 1.56
N VAL A 123 -23.19 3.46 1.42
CA VAL A 123 -24.26 2.66 0.79
C VAL A 123 -25.16 1.94 1.82
N THR A 124 -24.94 2.13 3.12
CA THR A 124 -25.63 1.34 4.15
C THR A 124 -27.14 1.57 4.17
N ASP A 125 -27.59 2.78 3.88
CA ASP A 125 -29.01 3.16 3.93
C ASP A 125 -29.81 2.78 2.68
N SER A 126 -29.14 2.25 1.65
CA SER A 126 -29.79 1.80 0.41
C SER A 126 -30.56 0.50 0.61
N ALA A 127 -31.70 0.37 -0.05
CA ALA A 127 -32.44 -0.89 -0.13
C ALA A 127 -31.67 -1.99 -0.89
N ASN A 128 -30.74 -1.61 -1.79
CA ASN A 128 -29.90 -2.51 -2.55
C ASN A 128 -28.44 -2.00 -2.60
N PRO A 129 -27.71 -2.06 -1.48
CA PRO A 129 -26.38 -1.49 -1.39
C PRO A 129 -25.39 -2.21 -2.30
N GLN A 130 -24.71 -1.47 -3.18
CA GLN A 130 -23.75 -2.04 -4.12
C GLN A 130 -22.40 -1.32 -4.05
N THR A 131 -21.32 -2.09 -4.17
CA THR A 131 -19.97 -1.55 -4.36
C THR A 131 -19.32 -2.23 -5.56
N LEU A 132 -18.86 -1.44 -6.53
CA LEU A 132 -18.19 -1.92 -7.72
C LEU A 132 -16.75 -1.41 -7.76
N MET A 133 -15.79 -2.33 -7.81
CA MET A 133 -14.36 -2.04 -7.84
C MET A 133 -13.75 -2.46 -9.16
N CYS A 134 -12.95 -1.61 -9.79
CA CYS A 134 -12.17 -2.01 -10.95
C CYS A 134 -10.73 -1.49 -10.91
N GLY A 135 -9.81 -2.26 -11.45
CA GLY A 135 -8.40 -1.89 -11.48
C GLY A 135 -7.56 -2.78 -12.38
N THR A 136 -6.29 -2.48 -12.44
CA THR A 136 -5.23 -3.42 -12.85
C THR A 136 -4.72 -4.14 -11.60
N PRO A 137 -3.99 -5.25 -11.74
CA PRO A 137 -3.25 -5.79 -10.61
C PRO A 137 -2.34 -4.72 -10.00
N PRO A 138 -2.16 -4.69 -8.66
CA PRO A 138 -1.25 -3.76 -8.02
C PRO A 138 0.20 -4.00 -8.44
N THR A 139 0.97 -2.93 -8.57
CA THR A 139 2.42 -2.96 -8.73
C THR A 139 3.12 -2.75 -7.40
N ALA A 140 4.45 -2.86 -7.36
CA ALA A 140 5.25 -2.60 -6.15
C ALA A 140 5.08 -1.17 -5.59
N VAL A 141 4.64 -0.21 -6.43
CA VAL A 141 4.42 1.18 -6.03
C VAL A 141 2.96 1.52 -5.76
N SER A 142 2.04 0.59 -5.96
CA SER A 142 0.61 0.80 -5.67
C SER A 142 0.38 0.91 -4.17
N SER A 143 -0.41 1.89 -3.77
CA SER A 143 -0.69 2.20 -2.35
C SER A 143 -1.84 1.38 -1.76
N GLY A 144 -2.66 0.76 -2.63
CA GLY A 144 -3.90 0.09 -2.23
C GLY A 144 -3.69 -1.37 -1.83
N THR A 145 -4.23 -1.73 -0.67
CA THR A 145 -4.25 -3.11 -0.17
C THR A 145 -5.62 -3.75 -0.23
N VAL A 146 -6.68 -2.93 -0.27
CA VAL A 146 -8.07 -3.38 -0.20
C VAL A 146 -8.46 -4.23 -1.41
N PHE A 147 -8.05 -3.82 -2.61
CA PHE A 147 -8.39 -4.53 -3.85
C PHE A 147 -7.78 -5.93 -3.91
N TYR A 148 -6.52 -6.06 -3.47
CA TYR A 148 -5.84 -7.35 -3.36
C TYR A 148 -6.52 -8.26 -2.31
N GLN A 149 -6.82 -7.72 -1.13
CA GLN A 149 -7.49 -8.47 -0.07
C GLN A 149 -8.88 -8.93 -0.52
N TYR A 150 -9.64 -8.02 -1.14
CA TYR A 150 -10.97 -8.34 -1.65
C TYR A 150 -10.93 -9.48 -2.68
N ARG A 151 -10.00 -9.41 -3.65
CA ARG A 151 -9.79 -10.50 -4.63
C ARG A 151 -9.52 -11.83 -3.93
N ARG A 152 -8.53 -11.84 -3.05
CA ARG A 152 -8.12 -13.05 -2.31
C ARG A 152 -9.30 -13.67 -1.56
N ASP A 153 -10.01 -12.86 -0.79
CA ASP A 153 -11.08 -13.31 0.11
C ASP A 153 -12.32 -13.75 -0.67
N THR A 154 -12.58 -13.16 -1.85
CA THR A 154 -13.66 -13.57 -2.76
C THR A 154 -13.31 -14.87 -3.46
N LEU A 155 -12.10 -15.02 -4.01
CA LEU A 155 -11.67 -16.25 -4.68
C LEU A 155 -11.53 -17.45 -3.72
N SER A 156 -11.24 -17.20 -2.45
CA SER A 156 -11.21 -18.25 -1.41
C SER A 156 -12.59 -18.61 -0.87
N GLY A 157 -13.65 -17.90 -1.28
CA GLY A 157 -15.02 -18.13 -0.80
C GLY A 157 -15.27 -17.57 0.62
N THR A 158 -14.36 -16.77 1.15
CA THR A 158 -14.50 -16.18 2.50
C THR A 158 -15.52 -15.04 2.52
N ASN A 159 -15.64 -14.29 1.43
CA ASN A 159 -16.59 -13.20 1.30
C ASN A 159 -17.97 -13.73 0.88
N VAL A 160 -19.00 -13.35 1.64
CA VAL A 160 -20.40 -13.59 1.30
C VAL A 160 -20.92 -12.43 0.44
N ASP A 161 -21.86 -12.70 -0.47
CA ASP A 161 -22.50 -11.71 -1.35
C ASP A 161 -21.49 -10.86 -2.14
N SER A 162 -20.50 -11.56 -2.70
CA SER A 162 -19.40 -10.96 -3.45
C SER A 162 -19.14 -11.68 -4.77
N GLY A 163 -18.58 -10.97 -5.75
CA GLY A 163 -18.18 -11.51 -7.04
C GLY A 163 -16.85 -10.95 -7.53
N TRP A 164 -16.14 -11.76 -8.32
CA TRP A 164 -14.86 -11.37 -8.91
C TRP A 164 -14.74 -11.87 -10.35
N ALA A 165 -14.22 -11.03 -11.23
CA ALA A 165 -13.80 -11.42 -12.57
C ALA A 165 -12.40 -10.87 -12.89
N GLU A 166 -11.59 -11.66 -13.56
CA GLU A 166 -10.28 -11.20 -14.00
C GLU A 166 -9.83 -11.83 -15.31
N TRP A 167 -9.03 -11.07 -16.02
CA TRP A 167 -8.27 -11.51 -17.19
C TRP A 167 -6.80 -11.44 -16.82
N SER A 168 -6.21 -12.59 -16.54
CA SER A 168 -4.88 -12.66 -15.95
C SER A 168 -4.18 -13.99 -16.31
N ILE A 169 -2.85 -13.96 -16.34
CA ILE A 169 -2.04 -15.18 -16.35
C ILE A 169 -1.78 -15.64 -14.90
N PRO A 170 -1.63 -16.97 -14.67
CA PRO A 170 -1.43 -17.51 -13.31
C PRO A 170 -0.03 -17.30 -12.75
N GLU A 171 0.99 -17.17 -13.62
CA GLU A 171 2.39 -17.03 -13.27
C GLU A 171 3.15 -16.19 -14.29
N MET A 172 4.40 -15.81 -13.99
CA MET A 172 5.27 -15.06 -14.90
C MET A 172 5.47 -15.81 -16.20
N ALA A 173 5.29 -15.12 -17.33
CA ALA A 173 5.45 -15.64 -18.66
C ALA A 173 6.22 -14.66 -19.56
N ASP A 174 6.52 -15.07 -20.79
CA ASP A 174 7.08 -14.15 -21.78
C ASP A 174 5.99 -13.17 -22.24
N ALA A 175 6.16 -11.89 -21.86
CA ALA A 175 5.22 -10.85 -22.24
C ALA A 175 5.17 -10.57 -23.74
N HIS A 176 6.11 -11.11 -24.53
CA HIS A 176 6.13 -10.98 -25.99
C HIS A 176 5.31 -12.07 -26.71
N ASP A 177 4.78 -13.05 -26.00
CA ASP A 177 3.92 -14.10 -26.57
C ASP A 177 2.55 -13.54 -26.95
N PRO A 178 2.19 -13.51 -28.27
CA PRO A 178 0.90 -13.00 -28.70
C PRO A 178 -0.30 -13.84 -28.23
N GLU A 179 -0.15 -15.13 -27.98
CA GLU A 179 -1.24 -15.98 -27.52
C GLU A 179 -1.75 -15.49 -26.15
N LEU A 180 -0.84 -15.16 -25.26
CA LEU A 180 -1.18 -14.58 -23.95
C LEU A 180 -1.88 -13.22 -24.03
N TRP A 181 -1.59 -12.43 -25.08
CA TRP A 181 -2.31 -11.17 -25.28
C TRP A 181 -3.78 -11.38 -25.59
N TYR A 182 -4.10 -12.39 -26.43
CA TYR A 182 -5.49 -12.73 -26.76
C TYR A 182 -6.25 -13.30 -25.55
N GLU A 183 -5.59 -14.04 -24.70
CA GLU A 183 -6.19 -14.57 -23.47
C GLU A 183 -6.52 -13.48 -22.45
N THR A 184 -5.63 -12.50 -22.31
CA THR A 184 -5.71 -11.53 -21.22
C THR A 184 -6.28 -10.18 -21.61
N ASN A 185 -6.37 -9.85 -22.90
CA ASN A 185 -6.82 -8.54 -23.37
C ASN A 185 -8.10 -8.64 -24.21
N PRO A 186 -9.29 -8.59 -23.57
CA PRO A 186 -10.57 -8.76 -24.27
C PRO A 186 -10.86 -7.67 -25.32
N SER A 187 -10.14 -6.53 -25.29
CA SER A 187 -10.24 -5.46 -26.31
C SER A 187 -9.26 -5.62 -27.47
N LEU A 188 -8.47 -6.70 -27.52
CA LEU A 188 -7.53 -6.94 -28.58
C LEU A 188 -8.28 -7.25 -29.89
N GLY A 189 -7.85 -6.63 -30.97
CA GLY A 189 -8.53 -6.70 -32.27
C GLY A 189 -9.60 -5.62 -32.48
N THR A 190 -9.95 -4.84 -31.46
CA THR A 190 -10.88 -3.70 -31.55
C THR A 190 -10.19 -2.38 -31.16
N ILE A 191 -10.19 -2.04 -29.89
CA ILE A 191 -9.55 -0.81 -29.38
C ILE A 191 -8.03 -0.98 -29.26
N LEU A 192 -7.60 -2.15 -28.80
CA LEU A 192 -6.20 -2.53 -28.63
C LEU A 192 -5.75 -3.35 -29.86
N THR A 193 -4.53 -3.14 -30.31
CA THR A 193 -3.93 -3.90 -31.42
C THR A 193 -2.59 -4.48 -30.99
N GLU A 194 -2.17 -5.58 -31.60
CA GLU A 194 -0.85 -6.17 -31.34
C GLU A 194 0.29 -5.15 -31.51
N ARG A 195 0.20 -4.31 -32.56
CA ARG A 195 1.20 -3.25 -32.79
C ARG A 195 1.34 -2.34 -31.57
N LYS A 196 0.23 -1.95 -30.94
CA LYS A 196 0.24 -1.11 -29.74
C LYS A 196 0.87 -1.85 -28.56
N ILE A 197 0.50 -3.12 -28.35
CA ILE A 197 1.10 -3.93 -27.28
C ILE A 197 2.62 -4.04 -27.48
N ARG A 198 3.07 -4.45 -28.68
CA ARG A 198 4.50 -4.58 -28.99
C ARG A 198 5.28 -3.28 -28.75
N SER A 199 4.67 -2.12 -29.04
CA SER A 199 5.33 -0.82 -28.84
C SER A 199 5.40 -0.37 -27.38
N GLU A 200 4.63 -0.97 -26.50
CA GLU A 200 4.56 -0.63 -25.09
C GLU A 200 5.36 -1.58 -24.19
N LEU A 201 5.70 -2.79 -24.69
CA LEU A 201 6.55 -3.73 -23.96
C LEU A 201 7.96 -3.15 -23.79
N GLY A 202 8.43 -3.18 -22.55
CA GLY A 202 9.68 -2.58 -22.13
C GLY A 202 10.77 -3.60 -21.81
N LYS A 203 11.70 -3.19 -20.95
CA LYS A 203 12.77 -4.05 -20.42
C LYS A 203 12.39 -4.68 -19.06
N ASP A 204 11.37 -4.16 -18.41
CA ASP A 204 10.88 -4.67 -17.12
C ASP A 204 9.80 -5.73 -17.36
N GLN A 205 10.24 -6.97 -17.47
CA GLN A 205 9.36 -8.12 -17.67
C GLN A 205 8.29 -8.24 -16.59
N THR A 206 8.57 -7.82 -15.36
CA THR A 206 7.61 -7.88 -14.26
C THR A 206 6.48 -6.88 -14.46
N ASP A 207 6.82 -5.63 -14.80
CA ASP A 207 5.83 -4.60 -15.08
C ASP A 207 4.99 -4.94 -16.32
N ASP A 208 5.63 -5.45 -17.37
CA ASP A 208 4.94 -5.89 -18.59
C ASP A 208 3.93 -7.00 -18.31
N ASN A 209 4.28 -8.00 -17.50
CA ASN A 209 3.36 -9.06 -17.08
C ASN A 209 2.18 -8.50 -16.27
N ILE A 210 2.41 -7.57 -15.36
CA ILE A 210 1.34 -6.94 -14.56
C ILE A 210 0.42 -6.10 -15.45
N GLN A 211 1.00 -5.23 -16.29
CA GLN A 211 0.25 -4.21 -17.02
C GLN A 211 -0.44 -4.76 -18.27
N ARG A 212 0.17 -5.77 -18.92
CA ARG A 212 -0.28 -6.32 -20.21
C ARG A 212 -0.89 -7.71 -20.13
N LEU A 213 -0.42 -8.54 -19.20
CA LEU A 213 -0.94 -9.87 -19.02
C LEU A 213 -1.80 -10.02 -17.76
N GLY A 214 -2.00 -8.93 -17.01
CA GLY A 214 -2.86 -8.93 -15.83
C GLY A 214 -2.35 -9.78 -14.69
N LEU A 215 -1.04 -10.07 -14.66
CA LEU A 215 -0.43 -10.90 -13.62
C LEU A 215 -0.67 -10.29 -12.24
N TRP A 216 -1.39 -11.03 -11.41
CA TRP A 216 -1.39 -10.80 -9.99
C TRP A 216 -0.14 -11.45 -9.44
N LEU A 217 0.90 -10.63 -9.26
CA LEU A 217 2.05 -11.15 -8.55
C LEU A 217 1.49 -11.77 -7.27
N ARG A 218 1.82 -13.01 -7.02
CA ARG A 218 1.71 -13.60 -5.70
C ARG A 218 2.77 -12.93 -4.78
N TYR A 219 2.73 -11.63 -4.75
CA TYR A 219 2.99 -10.97 -3.52
C TYR A 219 1.80 -11.43 -2.65
N ASN A 220 1.98 -12.53 -1.98
CA ASN A 220 2.10 -12.23 -0.57
C ASN A 220 2.62 -10.81 -0.47
N GLN A 221 1.97 -9.91 0.26
CA GLN A 221 2.74 -8.93 0.99
C GLN A 221 3.69 -9.81 1.80
N LYS A 222 4.66 -10.41 1.15
CA LYS A 222 5.84 -10.91 1.77
C LYS A 222 6.37 -9.63 2.37
N SER A 223 6.17 -9.47 3.62
CA SER A 223 7.21 -8.89 4.40
C SER A 223 8.48 -9.36 3.69
N ALA A 224 9.42 -8.47 3.48
CA ALA A 224 10.68 -8.83 2.84
C ALA A 224 11.25 -10.15 3.40
N ILE A 225 10.72 -10.58 4.54
CA ILE A 225 11.12 -11.74 5.33
C ILE A 225 9.83 -12.42 5.81
N SER A 226 9.53 -13.63 5.35
CA SER A 226 8.42 -14.46 5.86
C SER A 226 8.68 -14.87 7.31
N ARG A 227 7.64 -15.32 8.01
CA ARG A 227 7.80 -15.88 9.37
C ARG A 227 8.75 -17.05 9.40
N GLU A 228 8.65 -17.94 8.43
CA GLU A 228 9.49 -19.12 8.32
C GLU A 228 10.96 -18.74 8.07
N GLU A 229 11.20 -17.82 7.15
CA GLU A 229 12.53 -17.27 6.92
C GLU A 229 13.09 -16.58 8.17
N TRP A 230 12.27 -15.80 8.89
CA TRP A 230 12.68 -15.14 10.12
C TRP A 230 13.07 -16.16 11.21
N HIS A 231 12.28 -17.21 11.43
CA HIS A 231 12.55 -18.26 12.40
C HIS A 231 13.87 -19.00 12.16
N ASN A 232 14.34 -19.09 10.90
CA ASN A 232 15.62 -19.73 10.59
C ASN A 232 16.84 -19.05 11.25
N TYR A 233 16.71 -17.79 11.65
CA TYR A 233 17.77 -17.00 12.28
C TYR A 233 17.51 -16.76 13.77
N GLN A 234 16.49 -17.42 14.33
CA GLN A 234 16.14 -17.32 15.74
C GLN A 234 17.08 -18.18 16.58
N LEU A 235 17.56 -17.61 17.67
CA LEU A 235 18.34 -18.32 18.68
C LEU A 235 17.45 -18.76 19.84
N ASN A 236 17.62 -19.98 20.31
CA ASN A 236 16.93 -20.51 21.49
C ASN A 236 17.53 -20.02 22.81
N THR A 237 18.71 -19.44 22.78
CA THR A 237 19.44 -18.91 23.96
C THR A 237 20.14 -17.60 23.61
N VAL A 238 20.28 -16.74 24.62
CA VAL A 238 21.04 -15.49 24.44
C VAL A 238 22.49 -15.81 24.04
N PRO A 239 23.00 -15.23 22.94
CA PRO A 239 24.34 -15.53 22.44
C PRO A 239 25.41 -14.96 23.36
N LYS A 240 26.59 -15.60 23.39
CA LYS A 240 27.77 -15.02 24.01
C LYS A 240 28.22 -13.80 23.22
N LEU A 241 28.49 -12.70 23.92
CA LEU A 241 28.95 -11.47 23.30
C LEU A 241 30.47 -11.44 23.11
N SER A 242 30.94 -10.70 22.10
CA SER A 242 32.35 -10.55 21.79
C SER A 242 33.00 -9.50 22.72
N GLY A 243 33.98 -9.88 23.52
CA GLY A 243 34.78 -8.98 24.36
C GLY A 243 33.93 -8.03 25.24
N THR A 244 34.33 -6.74 25.32
CA THR A 244 33.49 -5.70 25.89
C THR A 244 32.41 -5.33 24.88
N PRO A 245 31.11 -5.51 25.19
CA PRO A 245 30.06 -5.30 24.22
C PRO A 245 29.93 -3.82 23.85
N GLU A 246 29.86 -3.52 22.56
CA GLU A 246 29.47 -2.22 22.05
C GLU A 246 28.02 -2.28 21.56
N LEU A 247 27.15 -1.42 22.12
CA LEU A 247 25.73 -1.38 21.81
C LEU A 247 25.43 -0.30 20.77
N PHE A 248 24.76 -0.70 19.70
CA PHE A 248 24.31 0.19 18.65
C PHE A 248 22.78 0.26 18.68
N PHE A 249 22.23 1.43 18.95
CA PHE A 249 20.80 1.62 19.07
C PHE A 249 20.17 2.17 17.79
N GLY A 250 18.95 1.76 17.50
CA GLY A 250 18.11 2.32 16.47
C GLY A 250 16.81 2.83 17.06
N VAL A 251 16.47 4.08 16.78
CA VAL A 251 15.21 4.72 17.18
C VAL A 251 14.42 5.08 15.93
N LYS A 252 13.15 4.71 15.89
CA LYS A 252 12.24 5.06 14.79
C LYS A 252 10.98 5.70 15.32
N TYR A 253 10.76 6.96 14.92
CA TYR A 253 9.47 7.63 15.09
C TYR A 253 8.57 7.30 13.91
N ALA A 254 7.38 6.77 14.18
CA ALA A 254 6.43 6.38 13.16
C ALA A 254 5.80 7.60 12.48
N ARG A 255 5.62 7.51 11.16
CA ARG A 255 5.11 8.62 10.34
C ARG A 255 3.62 8.90 10.57
N TYR A 256 2.83 7.86 10.80
CA TYR A 256 1.36 7.93 10.87
C TYR A 256 0.78 7.50 12.22
N THR A 257 1.59 6.86 13.06
CA THR A 257 1.20 6.49 14.42
C THR A 257 1.98 7.33 15.40
N ALA A 258 1.38 7.65 16.54
CA ALA A 258 2.04 8.43 17.59
C ALA A 258 3.01 7.58 18.43
N ASN A 259 3.72 6.60 17.81
CA ASN A 259 4.60 5.68 18.50
C ASN A 259 6.07 5.88 18.12
N VAL A 260 6.96 5.53 19.05
CA VAL A 260 8.42 5.46 18.84
C VAL A 260 8.92 4.09 19.28
N SER A 261 9.78 3.48 18.44
CA SER A 261 10.37 2.15 18.69
C SER A 261 11.87 2.29 18.97
N LEU A 262 12.39 1.48 19.88
CA LEU A 262 13.80 1.35 20.20
C LEU A 262 14.25 -0.10 19.96
N ALA A 263 15.37 -0.26 19.27
CA ALA A 263 16.04 -1.54 19.06
C ALA A 263 17.53 -1.43 19.36
N VAL A 264 18.17 -2.58 19.60
CA VAL A 264 19.61 -2.67 19.83
C VAL A 264 20.24 -3.72 18.93
N ALA A 265 21.48 -3.51 18.54
CA ALA A 265 22.33 -4.47 17.88
C ALA A 265 23.66 -4.60 18.60
N VAL A 266 24.19 -5.82 18.70
CA VAL A 266 25.46 -6.13 19.35
C VAL A 266 26.17 -7.27 18.62
N LYS A 267 27.51 -7.25 18.64
CA LYS A 267 28.30 -8.31 18.01
C LYS A 267 28.46 -9.51 18.95
N THR A 268 28.19 -10.70 18.41
CA THR A 268 28.35 -11.98 19.12
C THR A 268 29.80 -12.50 19.04
N SER A 269 30.17 -13.46 19.87
CA SER A 269 31.50 -14.05 19.87
C SER A 269 31.85 -14.86 18.62
N ASP A 270 30.85 -15.35 17.89
CA ASP A 270 30.99 -16.06 16.61
C ASP A 270 30.96 -15.11 15.39
N GLY A 271 30.90 -13.79 15.65
CA GLY A 271 30.98 -12.75 14.62
C GLY A 271 29.68 -12.33 13.97
N LYS A 272 28.55 -12.91 14.38
CA LYS A 272 27.22 -12.47 13.95
C LYS A 272 26.80 -11.19 14.66
N ILE A 273 25.72 -10.61 14.21
CA ILE A 273 25.05 -9.46 14.79
C ILE A 273 23.76 -9.94 15.45
N PHE A 274 23.68 -9.87 16.76
CA PHE A 274 22.45 -10.11 17.49
C PHE A 274 21.62 -8.84 17.53
N VAL A 275 20.33 -8.94 17.18
CA VAL A 275 19.38 -7.82 17.20
C VAL A 275 18.20 -8.11 18.10
N GLU A 276 17.73 -7.07 18.79
CA GLU A 276 16.62 -7.15 19.71
C GLU A 276 15.78 -5.85 19.65
N ALA A 277 14.45 -5.99 19.59
CA ALA A 277 13.56 -4.87 19.80
C ALA A 277 13.36 -4.69 21.31
N ILE A 278 13.70 -3.51 21.83
CA ILE A 278 13.60 -3.22 23.26
C ILE A 278 12.16 -2.89 23.63
N ASP A 279 11.56 -1.89 22.95
CA ASP A 279 10.19 -1.47 23.25
C ASP A 279 9.61 -0.58 22.13
N CYS A 280 8.28 -0.42 22.16
CA CYS A 280 7.55 0.48 21.29
C CYS A 280 6.46 1.20 22.10
N ARG A 281 6.61 2.51 22.29
CA ARG A 281 5.72 3.31 23.14
C ARG A 281 5.11 4.51 22.41
N PRO A 282 3.97 5.03 22.92
CA PRO A 282 3.44 6.29 22.45
C PRO A 282 4.42 7.45 22.67
N VAL A 283 4.61 8.31 21.65
CA VAL A 283 5.49 9.49 21.72
C VAL A 283 5.10 10.44 22.87
N ARG A 284 3.82 10.48 23.23
CA ARG A 284 3.32 11.29 24.36
C ARG A 284 3.89 10.90 25.72
N GLU A 285 4.48 9.71 25.86
CA GLU A 285 5.16 9.29 27.09
C GLU A 285 6.54 9.94 27.25
N GLY A 286 6.98 10.71 26.25
CA GLY A 286 8.28 11.37 26.24
C GLY A 286 9.44 10.40 25.96
N ASN A 287 10.66 10.96 25.91
CA ASN A 287 11.87 10.23 25.55
C ASN A 287 12.67 9.70 26.76
N GLY A 288 12.22 9.92 27.99
CA GLY A 288 12.95 9.56 29.21
C GLY A 288 13.35 8.09 29.29
N TRP A 289 12.46 7.17 28.82
CA TRP A 289 12.74 5.75 28.78
C TRP A 289 13.83 5.40 27.76
N ILE A 290 13.89 6.07 26.59
CA ILE A 290 14.96 5.89 25.58
C ILE A 290 16.29 6.37 26.18
N ILE A 291 16.29 7.54 26.80
CA ILE A 291 17.46 8.13 27.46
C ILE A 291 18.04 7.18 28.51
N SER A 292 17.22 6.46 29.27
CA SER A 292 17.69 5.50 30.27
C SER A 292 18.56 4.38 29.66
N TYR A 293 18.21 3.87 28.47
CA TYR A 293 19.02 2.91 27.74
C TYR A 293 20.28 3.52 27.14
N LEU A 294 20.20 4.74 26.59
CA LEU A 294 21.33 5.43 25.96
C LEU A 294 22.40 5.90 26.96
N ARG A 295 22.08 5.95 28.26
CA ARG A 295 23.04 6.21 29.36
C ARG A 295 23.94 5.00 29.68
N ASN A 296 23.65 3.82 29.08
CA ASN A 296 24.50 2.66 29.25
C ASN A 296 25.95 2.99 28.82
N PRO A 297 26.99 2.67 29.63
CA PRO A 297 28.39 2.98 29.32
C PRO A 297 28.88 2.28 28.04
N HIS A 298 28.24 1.21 27.64
CA HIS A 298 28.53 0.47 26.40
C HIS A 298 27.76 1.01 25.17
N ALA A 299 26.87 1.99 25.33
CA ALA A 299 26.15 2.63 24.23
C ALA A 299 27.13 3.42 23.35
N ARG A 300 27.42 2.90 22.18
CA ARG A 300 28.38 3.51 21.24
C ARG A 300 27.72 4.57 20.38
N GLN A 301 26.56 4.24 19.85
CA GLN A 301 25.86 5.06 18.88
C GLN A 301 24.36 4.80 18.90
N VAL A 302 23.57 5.84 18.61
CA VAL A 302 22.15 5.75 18.32
C VAL A 302 21.85 6.40 16.97
N THR A 303 21.15 5.68 16.12
CA THR A 303 20.63 6.21 14.87
C THR A 303 19.16 6.53 15.05
N ILE A 304 18.77 7.78 14.76
CA ILE A 304 17.43 8.29 15.01
C ILE A 304 16.78 8.61 13.66
N ASP A 305 15.72 7.89 13.31
CA ASP A 305 14.96 8.13 12.09
C ASP A 305 13.51 8.54 12.39
N GLY A 306 12.98 9.45 11.58
CA GLY A 306 11.62 9.99 11.66
C GLY A 306 11.59 11.46 12.09
N ALA A 307 11.25 12.33 11.10
CA ALA A 307 11.27 13.78 11.23
C ALA A 307 10.46 14.34 12.42
N ASN A 308 9.46 13.57 12.89
CA ASN A 308 8.55 14.01 13.96
C ASN A 308 9.19 14.04 15.36
N GLY A 309 10.34 13.39 15.58
CA GLY A 309 10.94 13.27 16.91
C GLY A 309 12.45 13.37 16.97
N GLN A 310 13.12 13.35 15.80
CA GLN A 310 14.59 13.39 15.72
C GLN A 310 15.22 14.52 16.53
N ALA A 311 14.80 15.75 16.24
CA ALA A 311 15.36 16.95 16.87
C ALA A 311 15.07 17.02 18.38
N VAL A 312 13.89 16.54 18.78
CA VAL A 312 13.49 16.52 20.20
C VAL A 312 14.34 15.52 20.96
N LEU A 313 14.50 14.29 20.46
CA LEU A 313 15.35 13.30 21.13
C LEU A 313 16.82 13.73 21.17
N GLU A 314 17.33 14.35 20.11
CA GLU A 314 18.70 14.88 20.09
C GLU A 314 18.91 15.96 21.15
N SER A 315 17.93 16.85 21.33
CA SER A 315 17.95 17.85 22.41
C SER A 315 17.90 17.19 23.78
N ASP A 316 16.97 16.26 23.99
CA ASP A 316 16.83 15.55 25.27
C ASP A 316 18.09 14.77 25.64
N MET A 317 18.80 14.20 24.66
CA MET A 317 20.08 13.52 24.86
C MET A 317 21.17 14.50 25.35
N LYS A 318 21.25 15.70 24.76
CA LYS A 318 22.19 16.76 25.19
C LYS A 318 21.90 17.22 26.61
N ASP A 319 20.65 17.50 26.90
CA ASP A 319 20.21 17.98 28.23
C ASP A 319 20.44 16.91 29.31
N ALA A 320 20.29 15.62 28.93
CA ALA A 320 20.54 14.51 29.84
C ALA A 320 22.02 14.09 29.95
N GLY A 321 22.95 14.77 29.26
CA GLY A 321 24.37 14.46 29.25
C GLY A 321 24.74 13.10 28.68
N VAL A 322 23.96 12.58 27.73
CA VAL A 322 24.19 11.27 27.08
C VAL A 322 25.43 11.36 26.19
N LYS A 323 26.38 10.43 26.38
CA LYS A 323 27.65 10.38 25.63
C LYS A 323 27.59 9.62 24.33
N CYS A 324 26.52 8.83 24.13
CA CYS A 324 26.26 8.05 22.94
C CYS A 324 26.16 8.97 21.71
N LYS A 325 26.83 8.62 20.61
CA LYS A 325 26.82 9.41 19.38
C LYS A 325 25.45 9.32 18.69
N ALA A 326 24.80 10.46 18.47
CA ALA A 326 23.59 10.53 17.65
C ALA A 326 23.92 10.62 16.16
N VAL A 327 23.19 9.87 15.32
CA VAL A 327 23.26 9.89 13.86
C VAL A 327 21.85 10.05 13.30
N LEU A 328 21.66 11.03 12.43
CA LEU A 328 20.40 11.33 11.75
C LEU A 328 20.54 10.93 10.28
N PRO A 329 19.99 9.78 9.87
CA PRO A 329 20.19 9.26 8.52
C PRO A 329 19.36 10.02 7.49
N LYS A 330 19.90 10.14 6.27
CA LYS A 330 19.15 10.57 5.09
C LYS A 330 18.25 9.43 4.60
N VAL A 331 17.20 9.74 3.85
CA VAL A 331 16.28 8.74 3.28
C VAL A 331 17.02 7.68 2.44
N SER A 332 17.98 8.10 1.62
CA SER A 332 18.81 7.18 0.82
C SER A 332 19.62 6.20 1.68
N GLU A 333 20.10 6.65 2.85
CA GLU A 333 20.86 5.80 3.78
C GLU A 333 19.95 4.79 4.48
N VAL A 334 18.70 5.16 4.79
CA VAL A 334 17.71 4.24 5.34
C VAL A 334 17.37 3.15 4.33
N VAL A 335 17.15 3.52 3.05
CA VAL A 335 16.88 2.55 1.97
C VAL A 335 18.05 1.59 1.79
N GLN A 336 19.27 2.11 1.72
CA GLN A 336 20.48 1.27 1.60
C GLN A 336 20.67 0.35 2.81
N ALA A 337 20.43 0.84 4.02
CA ALA A 337 20.53 0.04 5.24
C ALA A 337 19.48 -1.09 5.27
N SER A 338 18.26 -0.84 4.76
CA SER A 338 17.22 -1.88 4.65
C SER A 338 17.65 -3.01 3.72
N ALA A 339 18.20 -2.69 2.54
CA ALA A 339 18.72 -3.69 1.62
C ALA A 339 19.91 -4.49 2.22
N GLN A 340 20.82 -3.82 2.92
CA GLN A 340 21.96 -4.46 3.61
C GLN A 340 21.51 -5.37 4.75
N PHE A 341 20.47 -4.99 5.49
CA PHE A 341 19.89 -5.82 6.54
C PHE A 341 19.35 -7.14 5.97
N GLU A 342 18.55 -7.06 4.91
CA GLU A 342 18.01 -8.23 4.23
C GLU A 342 19.11 -9.15 3.74
N GLN A 343 20.10 -8.61 3.00
CA GLN A 343 21.25 -9.38 2.52
C GLN A 343 22.03 -10.04 3.66
N SER A 344 22.24 -9.31 4.77
CA SER A 344 22.99 -9.83 5.93
C SER A 344 22.22 -10.90 6.68
N LEU A 345 20.89 -10.79 6.76
CA LEU A 345 20.04 -11.81 7.35
C LEU A 345 20.12 -13.12 6.55
N PHE A 346 19.87 -13.06 5.24
CA PHE A 346 19.95 -14.25 4.37
C PHE A 346 21.37 -14.82 4.20
N ALA A 347 22.39 -14.04 4.51
CA ALA A 347 23.77 -14.49 4.59
C ALA A 347 24.14 -15.08 5.97
N ASP A 348 23.16 -15.32 6.85
CA ASP A 348 23.33 -15.83 8.23
C ASP A 348 24.30 -14.99 9.09
N LYS A 349 24.34 -13.68 8.84
CA LYS A 349 25.16 -12.72 9.60
C LYS A 349 24.38 -12.02 10.71
N ILE A 350 23.06 -12.17 10.73
CA ILE A 350 22.15 -11.58 11.73
C ILE A 350 21.39 -12.70 12.43
N CYS A 351 21.24 -12.58 13.74
CA CYS A 351 20.43 -13.48 14.56
C CYS A 351 19.61 -12.68 15.58
N HIS A 352 18.56 -13.29 16.12
CA HIS A 352 17.65 -12.66 17.08
C HIS A 352 17.12 -13.68 18.10
N ALA A 353 16.57 -13.22 19.21
CA ALA A 353 15.78 -14.03 20.13
C ALA A 353 14.32 -14.11 19.69
N GLU A 354 13.56 -15.01 20.30
CA GLU A 354 12.12 -15.06 20.14
C GLU A 354 11.46 -13.79 20.68
N GLN A 355 10.83 -13.04 19.79
CA GLN A 355 10.07 -11.82 20.13
C GLN A 355 8.81 -11.75 19.27
N PRO A 356 7.62 -12.13 19.78
CA PRO A 356 6.38 -12.16 19.00
C PRO A 356 6.01 -10.81 18.38
N ALA A 357 6.29 -9.69 19.07
CA ALA A 357 6.04 -8.35 18.55
C ALA A 357 6.98 -8.01 17.37
N LEU A 358 8.24 -8.43 17.43
CA LEU A 358 9.21 -8.24 16.38
C LEU A 358 8.89 -9.15 15.18
N GLU A 359 8.57 -10.41 15.42
CA GLU A 359 8.10 -11.34 14.39
C GLU A 359 6.86 -10.79 13.65
N GLN A 360 5.88 -10.27 14.39
CA GLN A 360 4.71 -9.65 13.81
C GLN A 360 5.08 -8.41 12.98
N ALA A 361 6.03 -7.60 13.45
CA ALA A 361 6.51 -6.42 12.73
C ALA A 361 7.25 -6.81 11.45
N VAL A 362 8.09 -7.81 11.48
CA VAL A 362 8.86 -8.32 10.34
C VAL A 362 7.96 -9.04 9.34
N SER A 363 7.05 -9.90 9.80
CA SER A 363 6.21 -10.75 8.95
C SER A 363 4.96 -10.09 8.38
N LYS A 364 4.55 -8.92 8.87
CA LYS A 364 3.36 -8.20 8.38
C LYS A 364 3.68 -7.01 7.47
N ARG A 365 4.97 -6.75 7.11
CA ARG A 365 5.30 -5.41 6.64
C ARG A 365 6.15 -5.25 5.40
N GLN A 366 5.84 -4.13 4.75
CA GLN A 366 6.68 -3.45 3.77
C GLN A 366 8.00 -2.98 4.41
N LEU A 367 9.10 -3.09 3.67
CA LEU A 367 10.51 -2.77 3.99
C LEU A 367 10.78 -1.51 4.86
N LEU A 368 9.88 -0.56 4.89
CA LEU A 368 10.07 0.75 5.55
C LEU A 368 9.95 0.74 7.08
N GLN A 369 9.56 -0.37 7.71
CA GLN A 369 9.35 -0.39 9.17
C GLN A 369 10.37 -1.23 9.96
N LEU A 370 11.28 -1.90 9.30
CA LEU A 370 12.47 -2.52 9.91
C LEU A 370 13.59 -1.51 10.19
N SER A 371 13.36 -0.23 9.93
CA SER A 371 14.40 0.79 9.91
C SER A 371 15.17 0.94 11.23
N ALA A 372 14.55 0.75 12.40
CA ALA A 372 15.28 0.84 13.67
C ALA A 372 16.34 -0.25 13.83
N ILE A 373 15.99 -1.50 13.54
CA ILE A 373 16.93 -2.65 13.59
C ILE A 373 17.95 -2.53 12.47
N THR A 374 17.50 -2.26 11.26
CA THR A 374 18.33 -2.12 10.06
C THR A 374 19.41 -1.05 10.24
N ILE A 375 19.05 0.10 10.82
CA ILE A 375 19.99 1.19 11.05
C ILE A 375 21.02 0.83 12.14
N SER A 376 20.62 0.12 13.19
CA SER A 376 21.53 -0.30 14.25
C SER A 376 22.60 -1.27 13.76
N THR A 377 22.29 -2.15 12.80
CA THR A 377 23.23 -3.17 12.27
C THR A 377 24.24 -2.61 11.27
N ARG A 378 23.88 -1.57 10.49
CA ARG A 378 24.75 -0.98 9.47
C ARG A 378 26.08 -0.45 10.00
N GLN A 379 26.11 -0.03 11.23
CA GLN A 379 27.24 0.70 11.80
C GLN A 379 28.20 -0.17 12.63
N LEU A 380 27.90 -1.47 12.70
CA LEU A 380 28.84 -2.42 13.24
C LEU A 380 30.02 -2.62 12.26
N PRO A 381 31.28 -2.53 12.72
CA PRO A 381 32.42 -2.71 11.84
C PRO A 381 32.40 -4.12 11.23
N THR A 382 32.32 -4.17 9.91
CA THR A 382 32.57 -5.40 9.17
C THR A 382 34.02 -5.79 9.32
N THR A 383 34.31 -6.96 9.81
CA THR A 383 35.70 -7.48 9.85
C THR A 383 36.21 -7.58 8.42
N PRO A 384 37.37 -7.00 8.06
CA PRO A 384 37.97 -7.22 6.76
C PRO A 384 38.17 -8.73 6.57
N GLN A 385 37.69 -9.28 5.47
CA GLN A 385 38.09 -10.62 5.05
C GLN A 385 39.59 -10.59 4.79
N ARG A 386 40.35 -11.36 5.55
CA ARG A 386 41.74 -11.73 5.22
C ARG A 386 41.75 -12.87 4.24
#